data_92eae661af267d493a98cb57f2cc4b00
#
_entry.id   92eae661af267d493a98cb57f2cc4b00
#
_cell.length_a   1.000
_cell.length_b   1.000
_cell.length_c   1.000
_cell.angle_alpha   90.00
_cell.angle_beta   90.00
_cell.angle_gamma   90.00
#
_symmetry.space_group_name_H-M   'P 1'
#
loop_
_entity.id
_entity.type
_entity.pdbx_description
1 polymer ?
#
loop_
_entity_poly.entity_id
_entity_poly.type
_entity_poly.pdbx_seq_one_letter_code
_entity_poly.pdbx_strand_id
1 'polypeptide(L)'
;SRYRDTLQRFVRGDAGLVSDLMTRLYGSDDLFPDDRLHAYQPMMSVNYITSHDGSTLYDLLTYGTKRNWPNGHNNADGAVEYGWNCGWEGDEGVPLKTMQLRKQLIKNFICLLLLSNGTPMFRMGDEFLQTQRGNNNPYNQDNDTSWLNWERLKTHEDIFRFFKRMIGFR
;
A
#
# COMPACT_ATOMS: atom_id res chain seq x y z
N SER A 1 7.64 6.67 -5.82
CA SER A 1 8.22 5.54 -6.59
C SER A 1 7.30 5.21 -7.75
N ARG A 2 7.84 5.04 -8.97
CA ARG A 2 7.01 4.68 -10.14
C ARG A 2 6.24 3.38 -9.92
N TYR A 3 6.84 2.36 -9.30
CA TYR A 3 6.15 1.12 -8.96
C TYR A 3 4.93 1.39 -8.07
N ARG A 4 5.13 2.05 -6.93
CA ARG A 4 4.06 2.41 -5.99
C ARG A 4 2.93 3.17 -6.68
N ASP A 5 3.29 4.23 -7.39
CA ASP A 5 2.32 5.16 -7.97
C ASP A 5 1.49 4.48 -9.09
N THR A 6 2.14 3.63 -9.91
CA THR A 6 1.44 2.84 -10.94
C THR A 6 0.45 1.86 -10.32
N LEU A 7 0.86 1.10 -9.29
CA LEU A 7 -0.02 0.11 -8.66
C LEU A 7 -1.18 0.77 -7.92
N GLN A 8 -0.92 1.85 -7.17
CA GLN A 8 -1.99 2.58 -6.48
C GLN A 8 -3.05 3.08 -7.46
N ARG A 9 -2.63 3.70 -8.56
CA ARG A 9 -3.53 4.20 -9.60
C ARG A 9 -4.26 3.08 -10.34
N PHE A 10 -3.57 1.99 -10.66
CA PHE A 10 -4.19 0.83 -11.32
C PHE A 10 -5.28 0.19 -10.46
N VAL A 11 -5.01 -0.08 -9.19
CA VAL A 11 -6.01 -0.68 -8.27
C VAL A 11 -7.16 0.28 -7.98
N ARG A 12 -6.91 1.60 -8.00
CA ARG A 12 -7.98 2.61 -7.94
C ARG A 12 -8.89 2.60 -9.16
N GLY A 13 -8.43 2.07 -10.30
CA GLY A 13 -9.21 1.98 -11.56
C GLY A 13 -8.91 3.08 -12.57
N ASP A 14 -7.77 3.77 -12.46
CA ASP A 14 -7.36 4.75 -13.46
C ASP A 14 -7.14 4.06 -14.82
N ALA A 15 -7.63 4.67 -15.90
CA ALA A 15 -7.51 4.10 -17.23
C ALA A 15 -6.09 4.20 -17.82
N GLY A 16 -5.77 3.36 -18.79
CA GLY A 16 -4.55 3.44 -19.61
C GLY A 16 -3.27 2.93 -18.93
N LEU A 17 -3.35 2.24 -17.78
CA LEU A 17 -2.18 1.84 -16.99
C LEU A 17 -1.70 0.40 -17.21
N VAL A 18 -2.32 -0.36 -18.11
CA VAL A 18 -1.98 -1.78 -18.30
C VAL A 18 -0.53 -1.96 -18.74
N SER A 19 -0.05 -1.17 -19.71
CA SER A 19 1.34 -1.24 -20.17
C SER A 19 2.32 -0.90 -19.05
N ASP A 20 2.06 0.20 -18.33
CA ASP A 20 2.91 0.61 -17.20
C ASP A 20 2.91 -0.45 -16.10
N LEU A 21 1.75 -1.02 -15.78
CA LEU A 21 1.65 -2.11 -14.81
C LEU A 21 2.52 -3.30 -15.21
N MET A 22 2.42 -3.75 -16.47
CA MET A 22 3.22 -4.88 -16.96
C MET A 22 4.72 -4.60 -16.80
N THR A 23 5.19 -3.41 -17.17
CA THR A 23 6.58 -3.00 -16.96
C THR A 23 6.98 -3.09 -15.49
N ARG A 24 6.10 -2.63 -14.57
CA ARG A 24 6.36 -2.72 -13.11
C ARG A 24 6.43 -4.17 -12.62
N LEU A 25 5.51 -5.03 -13.08
CA LEU A 25 5.45 -6.44 -12.67
C LEU A 25 6.68 -7.23 -13.15
N TYR A 26 7.22 -6.88 -14.32
CA TYR A 26 8.42 -7.54 -14.88
C TYR A 26 9.75 -7.03 -14.33
N GLY A 27 9.75 -6.05 -13.42
CA GLY A 27 10.95 -5.62 -12.70
C GLY A 27 11.42 -4.21 -13.03
N SER A 28 10.59 -3.40 -13.74
CA SER A 28 10.89 -1.98 -13.99
C SER A 28 12.21 -1.74 -14.76
N ASP A 29 12.48 -2.52 -15.79
CA ASP A 29 13.68 -2.45 -16.62
C ASP A 29 13.91 -1.08 -17.25
N ASP A 30 12.85 -0.31 -17.49
CA ASP A 30 12.93 1.08 -17.95
C ASP A 30 13.60 2.06 -16.96
N LEU A 31 13.76 1.64 -15.71
CA LEU A 31 14.44 2.42 -14.65
C LEU A 31 15.89 2.00 -14.44
N PHE A 32 16.31 0.90 -15.02
CA PHE A 32 17.63 0.30 -14.85
C PHE A 32 18.21 0.01 -16.24
N PRO A 33 18.80 1.02 -16.89
CA PRO A 33 19.35 0.82 -18.22
C PRO A 33 20.46 -0.24 -18.17
N ASP A 34 20.36 -1.25 -19.05
CA ASP A 34 21.44 -2.19 -19.29
C ASP A 34 22.64 -1.45 -19.87
N ASP A 35 23.79 -1.65 -19.27
CA ASP A 35 25.06 -1.36 -19.90
C ASP A 35 25.82 -2.68 -20.11
N ARG A 36 26.88 -2.61 -20.91
CA ARG A 36 27.68 -3.82 -21.25
C ARG A 36 28.40 -4.44 -20.04
N LEU A 37 28.50 -3.73 -18.94
CA LEU A 37 29.21 -4.15 -17.73
C LEU A 37 28.26 -4.61 -16.62
N HIS A 38 27.02 -4.10 -16.62
CA HIS A 38 26.06 -4.31 -15.55
C HIS A 38 24.67 -4.62 -16.14
N ALA A 39 24.45 -5.86 -16.51
CA ALA A 39 23.12 -6.31 -16.91
C ALA A 39 22.16 -6.24 -15.72
N TYR A 40 21.06 -5.49 -15.88
CA TYR A 40 20.00 -5.42 -14.88
C TYR A 40 19.34 -6.79 -14.68
N GLN A 41 19.15 -7.17 -13.43
CA GLN A 41 18.38 -8.34 -13.06
C GLN A 41 17.16 -7.93 -12.25
N PRO A 42 15.97 -8.53 -12.51
CA PRO A 42 14.73 -8.17 -11.82
C PRO A 42 14.85 -8.18 -10.30
N MET A 43 15.66 -9.08 -9.73
CA MET A 43 15.89 -9.17 -8.28
C MET A 43 16.57 -7.94 -7.67
N MET A 44 17.16 -7.07 -8.47
CA MET A 44 17.78 -5.82 -7.99
C MET A 44 16.76 -4.76 -7.63
N SER A 45 15.51 -4.87 -8.10
CA SER A 45 14.45 -3.95 -7.73
C SER A 45 13.86 -4.30 -6.36
N VAL A 46 13.57 -3.27 -5.56
CA VAL A 46 12.76 -3.37 -4.34
C VAL A 46 11.41 -2.76 -4.64
N ASN A 47 10.38 -3.59 -4.60
CA ASN A 47 9.00 -3.23 -4.92
C ASN A 47 8.20 -3.01 -3.65
N TYR A 48 7.44 -1.91 -3.57
CA TYR A 48 6.57 -1.62 -2.44
C TYR A 48 5.36 -0.78 -2.85
N ILE A 49 4.26 -0.96 -2.15
CA ILE A 49 3.03 -0.17 -2.29
C ILE A 49 2.95 0.87 -1.18
N THR A 50 3.40 0.49 0.00
CA THR A 50 3.45 1.28 1.23
C THR A 50 4.83 1.18 1.85
N SER A 51 5.23 2.19 2.60
CA SER A 51 6.51 2.22 3.33
C SER A 51 6.31 2.93 4.68
N HIS A 52 7.39 3.22 5.41
CA HIS A 52 7.31 4.00 6.65
C HIS A 52 6.79 5.43 6.41
N ASP A 53 7.06 6.00 5.22
CA ASP A 53 6.47 7.25 4.75
C ASP A 53 5.21 6.96 3.94
N GLY A 54 4.15 7.69 4.23
CA GLY A 54 2.87 7.53 3.55
C GLY A 54 1.82 6.79 4.38
N SER A 55 0.69 6.55 3.75
CA SER A 55 -0.43 5.83 4.34
C SER A 55 -0.13 4.35 4.52
N THR A 56 -0.81 3.71 5.46
CA THR A 56 -0.88 2.25 5.51
C THR A 56 -1.65 1.72 4.30
N LEU A 57 -1.50 0.45 3.99
CA LEU A 57 -2.24 -0.19 2.90
C LEU A 57 -3.77 -0.08 3.12
N TYR A 58 -4.21 -0.15 4.36
CA TYR A 58 -5.61 0.03 4.72
C TYR A 58 -6.07 1.48 4.56
N ASP A 59 -5.26 2.45 5.01
CA ASP A 59 -5.62 3.86 4.94
C ASP A 59 -5.70 4.39 3.50
N LEU A 60 -4.90 3.84 2.58
CA LEU A 60 -5.02 4.13 1.13
C LEU A 60 -6.42 3.87 0.57
N LEU A 61 -7.17 2.94 1.16
CA LEU A 61 -8.51 2.54 0.73
C LEU A 61 -9.62 3.00 1.70
N THR A 62 -9.24 3.78 2.69
CA THR A 62 -10.14 4.20 3.78
C THR A 62 -10.33 5.71 3.83
N TYR A 63 -9.30 6.47 3.45
CA TYR A 63 -9.33 7.92 3.51
C TYR A 63 -9.11 8.53 2.12
N GLY A 64 -10.02 9.43 1.74
CA GLY A 64 -9.91 10.16 0.47
C GLY A 64 -8.88 11.29 0.50
N THR A 65 -8.55 11.77 1.70
CA THR A 65 -7.54 12.80 1.93
C THR A 65 -6.74 12.50 3.19
N LYS A 66 -5.47 12.93 3.20
CA LYS A 66 -4.60 12.79 4.37
C LYS A 66 -5.14 13.60 5.56
N ARG A 67 -4.87 13.14 6.79
CA ARG A 67 -5.31 13.71 8.04
C ARG A 67 -4.14 14.00 8.99
N ASN A 68 -3.20 14.84 8.53
CA ASN A 68 -1.95 15.14 9.24
C ASN A 68 -2.08 16.33 10.23
N TRP A 69 -3.28 16.83 10.48
CA TRP A 69 -3.51 17.96 11.40
C TRP A 69 -2.80 17.81 12.75
N PRO A 70 -2.80 16.60 13.39
CA PRO A 70 -2.10 16.40 14.66
C PRO A 70 -0.59 16.63 14.61
N ASN A 71 0.02 16.61 13.43
CA ASN A 71 1.46 16.83 13.27
C ASN A 71 1.90 18.29 13.45
N GLY A 72 0.94 19.23 13.48
CA GLY A 72 1.23 20.66 13.70
C GLY A 72 1.65 21.46 12.46
N HIS A 73 1.55 20.85 11.26
CA HIS A 73 1.95 21.46 9.97
C HIS A 73 0.75 21.88 9.09
N ASN A 74 -0.41 22.14 9.68
CA ASN A 74 -1.65 22.51 8.97
C ASN A 74 -1.99 21.54 7.83
N ASN A 75 -1.74 20.24 8.01
CA ASN A 75 -1.95 19.20 7.00
C ASN A 75 -1.13 19.39 5.71
N ALA A 76 -0.06 20.19 5.72
CA ALA A 76 0.77 20.46 4.56
C ALA A 76 1.84 19.37 4.32
N ASP A 77 2.25 18.66 5.37
CA ASP A 77 3.26 17.61 5.35
C ASP A 77 2.76 16.29 4.74
N GLY A 78 3.68 15.35 4.56
CA GLY A 78 3.40 14.01 4.05
C GLY A 78 3.40 13.90 2.53
N ALA A 79 3.42 12.67 2.04
CA ALA A 79 3.52 12.35 0.62
C ALA A 79 2.20 12.57 -0.13
N VAL A 80 2.31 12.78 -1.45
CA VAL A 80 1.17 12.64 -2.38
C VAL A 80 0.98 11.16 -2.68
N GLU A 81 -0.25 10.68 -2.57
CA GLU A 81 -0.63 9.29 -2.78
C GLU A 81 -1.93 9.20 -3.60
N TYR A 82 -2.16 8.05 -4.21
CA TYR A 82 -3.30 7.81 -5.08
C TYR A 82 -4.32 6.87 -4.40
N GLY A 83 -4.67 7.22 -3.16
CA GLY A 83 -5.68 6.49 -2.39
C GLY A 83 -7.12 6.74 -2.87
N TRP A 84 -8.03 5.94 -2.35
CA TRP A 84 -9.48 6.07 -2.58
C TRP A 84 -10.24 5.47 -1.39
N ASN A 85 -11.18 6.21 -0.83
CA ASN A 85 -11.95 5.77 0.35
C ASN A 85 -13.01 4.68 0.08
N CYS A 86 -13.12 4.17 -1.14
CA CYS A 86 -14.11 3.17 -1.54
C CYS A 86 -15.57 3.61 -1.31
N GLY A 87 -15.82 4.92 -1.38
CA GLY A 87 -17.15 5.50 -1.20
C GLY A 87 -17.58 5.71 0.26
N TRP A 88 -16.68 5.51 1.22
CA TRP A 88 -16.94 5.78 2.65
C TRP A 88 -15.68 6.29 3.33
N GLU A 89 -15.77 7.47 3.92
CA GLU A 89 -14.63 8.12 4.56
C GLU A 89 -14.42 7.62 5.99
N GLY A 90 -13.26 7.03 6.24
CA GLY A 90 -12.90 6.53 7.56
C GLY A 90 -13.38 5.10 7.83
N ASP A 91 -13.18 4.68 9.09
CA ASP A 91 -13.42 3.30 9.55
C ASP A 91 -14.72 3.18 10.38
N GLU A 92 -15.17 4.30 10.94
CA GLU A 92 -16.35 4.33 11.80
C GLU A 92 -17.63 4.14 10.99
N GLY A 93 -18.46 3.17 11.40
CA GLY A 93 -19.75 2.89 10.76
C GLY A 93 -19.65 2.43 9.31
N VAL A 94 -18.49 1.95 8.86
CA VAL A 94 -18.28 1.55 7.47
C VAL A 94 -19.28 0.46 7.05
N PRO A 95 -20.01 0.63 5.92
CA PRO A 95 -20.92 -0.39 5.41
C PRO A 95 -20.19 -1.70 5.05
N LEU A 96 -20.84 -2.84 5.32
CA LEU A 96 -20.27 -4.14 5.03
C LEU A 96 -19.77 -4.29 3.58
N LYS A 97 -20.51 -3.79 2.61
CA LYS A 97 -20.13 -3.82 1.18
C LYS A 97 -18.85 -3.03 0.92
N THR A 98 -18.69 -1.88 1.56
CA THR A 98 -17.47 -1.07 1.45
C THR A 98 -16.28 -1.79 2.08
N MET A 99 -16.45 -2.40 3.25
CA MET A 99 -15.39 -3.18 3.90
C MET A 99 -15.00 -4.40 3.04
N GLN A 100 -15.95 -5.08 2.43
CA GLN A 100 -15.68 -6.19 1.50
C GLN A 100 -14.88 -5.71 0.28
N LEU A 101 -15.23 -4.56 -0.29
CA LEU A 101 -14.50 -3.95 -1.41
C LEU A 101 -13.07 -3.59 -0.99
N ARG A 102 -12.88 -2.92 0.16
CA ARG A 102 -11.54 -2.60 0.69
C ARG A 102 -10.68 -3.86 0.84
N LYS A 103 -11.22 -4.90 1.46
CA LYS A 103 -10.51 -6.19 1.61
C LYS A 103 -10.18 -6.84 0.26
N GLN A 104 -11.07 -6.75 -0.72
CA GLN A 104 -10.79 -7.26 -2.07
C GLN A 104 -9.64 -6.49 -2.74
N LEU A 105 -9.66 -5.16 -2.68
CA LEU A 105 -8.61 -4.33 -3.28
C LEU A 105 -7.26 -4.52 -2.56
N ILE A 106 -7.26 -4.71 -1.23
CA ILE A 106 -6.06 -5.07 -0.46
C ILE A 106 -5.48 -6.40 -0.95
N LYS A 107 -6.32 -7.42 -1.16
CA LYS A 107 -5.87 -8.70 -1.71
C LYS A 107 -5.28 -8.53 -3.12
N ASN A 108 -5.85 -7.65 -3.94
CA ASN A 108 -5.29 -7.33 -5.26
C ASN A 108 -3.89 -6.71 -5.13
N PHE A 109 -3.69 -5.75 -4.21
CA PHE A 109 -2.38 -5.18 -3.92
C PHE A 109 -1.36 -6.23 -3.48
N ILE A 110 -1.76 -7.12 -2.56
CA ILE A 110 -0.90 -8.20 -2.06
C ILE A 110 -0.49 -9.14 -3.21
N CYS A 111 -1.43 -9.53 -4.07
CA CYS A 111 -1.13 -10.35 -5.24
C CYS A 111 -0.15 -9.64 -6.18
N LEU A 112 -0.42 -8.40 -6.55
CA LEU A 112 0.44 -7.63 -7.46
C LEU A 112 1.86 -7.47 -6.87
N LEU A 113 1.98 -7.17 -5.59
CA LEU A 113 3.28 -7.02 -4.92
C LEU A 113 4.06 -8.34 -4.89
N LEU A 114 3.42 -9.41 -4.44
CA LEU A 114 4.10 -10.68 -4.19
C LEU A 114 4.33 -11.50 -5.47
N LEU A 115 3.60 -11.24 -6.55
CA LEU A 115 3.80 -11.89 -7.84
C LEU A 115 4.72 -11.10 -8.79
N SER A 116 5.08 -9.86 -8.45
CA SER A 116 6.03 -9.07 -9.22
C SER A 116 7.45 -9.64 -9.13
N ASN A 117 8.19 -9.54 -10.23
CA ASN A 117 9.63 -9.75 -10.20
C ASN A 117 10.31 -8.67 -9.34
N GLY A 118 11.31 -9.06 -8.57
CA GLY A 118 12.02 -8.18 -7.65
C GLY A 118 11.80 -8.56 -6.18
N THR A 119 12.37 -7.79 -5.28
CA THR A 119 12.25 -8.02 -3.83
C THR A 119 11.01 -7.29 -3.30
N PRO A 120 9.99 -7.98 -2.80
CA PRO A 120 8.83 -7.32 -2.22
C PRO A 120 9.19 -6.74 -0.84
N MET A 121 8.78 -5.49 -0.61
CA MET A 121 8.82 -4.85 0.68
C MET A 121 7.41 -4.40 1.06
N PHE A 122 7.00 -4.66 2.28
CA PHE A 122 5.73 -4.18 2.83
C PHE A 122 5.93 -3.65 4.24
N ARG A 123 5.03 -2.82 4.67
CA ARG A 123 5.06 -2.20 5.97
C ARG A 123 4.51 -3.16 7.03
N MET A 124 5.14 -3.19 8.20
CA MET A 124 4.61 -3.91 9.37
C MET A 124 3.19 -3.41 9.71
N GLY A 125 2.26 -4.35 9.86
CA GLY A 125 0.87 -4.07 10.14
C GLY A 125 -0.06 -4.07 8.92
N ASP A 126 0.46 -3.92 7.69
CA ASP A 126 -0.37 -4.01 6.49
C ASP A 126 -1.04 -5.38 6.37
N GLU A 127 -0.40 -6.44 6.86
CA GLU A 127 -0.91 -7.81 6.86
C GLU A 127 -2.11 -8.05 7.78
N PHE A 128 -2.41 -7.11 8.69
CA PHE A 128 -3.62 -7.14 9.53
C PHE A 128 -4.38 -5.80 9.57
N LEU A 129 -4.25 -5.03 8.48
CA LEU A 129 -5.00 -3.80 8.25
C LEU A 129 -4.75 -2.71 9.31
N GLN A 130 -3.49 -2.52 9.72
CA GLN A 130 -3.11 -1.39 10.58
C GLN A 130 -3.56 -0.07 9.97
N THR A 131 -4.05 0.84 10.79
CA THR A 131 -4.45 2.20 10.41
C THR A 131 -3.65 3.24 11.19
N GLN A 132 -3.32 4.33 10.54
CA GLN A 132 -2.84 5.58 11.13
C GLN A 132 -3.93 6.65 11.15
N ARG A 133 -5.20 6.22 10.99
CA ARG A 133 -6.38 7.11 10.97
C ARG A 133 -6.31 8.18 9.88
N GLY A 134 -5.63 7.85 8.76
CA GLY A 134 -5.42 8.74 7.62
C GLY A 134 -4.25 9.71 7.77
N ASN A 135 -3.48 9.65 8.87
CA ASN A 135 -2.23 10.38 8.97
C ASN A 135 -1.15 9.64 8.16
N ASN A 136 -0.69 10.26 7.07
CA ASN A 136 0.32 9.65 6.22
C ASN A 136 1.76 10.09 6.51
N ASN A 137 1.98 10.73 7.66
CA ASN A 137 3.30 11.16 8.12
C ASN A 137 3.41 11.23 9.66
N PRO A 138 3.12 10.16 10.40
CA PRO A 138 2.98 10.20 11.86
C PRO A 138 4.30 10.19 12.62
N TYR A 139 5.37 10.75 12.07
CA TYR A 139 6.73 10.69 12.63
C TYR A 139 6.86 11.28 14.04
N ASN A 140 5.98 12.22 14.41
CA ASN A 140 5.98 12.88 15.71
C ASN A 140 4.79 12.43 16.59
N GLN A 141 4.13 11.33 16.24
CA GLN A 141 2.97 10.79 16.98
C GLN A 141 3.42 9.59 17.83
N ASP A 142 3.73 9.83 19.11
CA ASP A 142 4.01 8.75 20.07
C ASP A 142 2.70 8.35 20.78
N ASN A 143 1.78 7.78 20.02
CA ASN A 143 0.45 7.39 20.50
C ASN A 143 -0.17 6.31 19.58
N ASP A 144 -1.45 6.00 19.78
CA ASP A 144 -2.20 5.00 19.04
C ASP A 144 -2.40 5.30 17.53
N THR A 145 -1.99 6.47 17.06
CA THR A 145 -1.89 6.75 15.60
C THR A 145 -0.72 5.97 14.98
N SER A 146 0.41 5.87 15.66
CA SER A 146 1.61 5.19 15.15
C SER A 146 1.83 3.80 15.76
N TRP A 147 1.31 3.54 16.96
CA TRP A 147 1.48 2.26 17.61
C TRP A 147 0.69 1.15 16.89
N LEU A 148 1.25 -0.06 16.84
CA LEU A 148 0.57 -1.22 16.24
C LEU A 148 -0.59 -1.69 17.11
N ASN A 149 -1.77 -1.77 16.51
CA ASN A 149 -2.94 -2.31 17.17
C ASN A 149 -3.08 -3.82 16.89
N TRP A 150 -2.56 -4.65 17.79
CA TRP A 150 -2.56 -6.11 17.66
C TRP A 150 -3.96 -6.74 17.71
N GLU A 151 -4.98 -6.07 18.23
CA GLU A 151 -6.35 -6.57 18.18
C GLU A 151 -6.90 -6.66 16.76
N ARG A 152 -6.35 -5.84 15.85
CA ARG A 152 -6.70 -5.91 14.41
C ARG A 152 -6.28 -7.24 13.77
N LEU A 153 -5.27 -7.91 14.30
CA LEU A 153 -4.89 -9.25 13.85
C LEU A 153 -6.03 -10.26 14.05
N LYS A 154 -6.73 -10.18 15.18
CA LYS A 154 -7.89 -11.05 15.46
C LYS A 154 -9.09 -10.66 14.57
N THR A 155 -9.34 -9.36 14.44
CA THR A 155 -10.48 -8.84 13.67
C THR A 155 -10.34 -9.09 12.17
N HIS A 156 -9.09 -9.10 11.66
CA HIS A 156 -8.78 -9.22 10.23
C HIS A 156 -7.91 -10.45 9.94
N GLU A 157 -8.10 -11.53 10.67
CA GLU A 157 -7.37 -12.79 10.49
C GLU A 157 -7.45 -13.33 9.05
N ASP A 158 -8.55 -13.06 8.36
CA ASP A 158 -8.74 -13.45 6.96
C ASP A 158 -7.70 -12.80 6.03
N ILE A 159 -7.32 -11.55 6.26
CA ILE A 159 -6.29 -10.84 5.48
C ILE A 159 -4.91 -11.34 5.88
N PHE A 160 -4.63 -11.47 7.18
CA PHE A 160 -3.37 -12.01 7.66
C PHE A 160 -3.09 -13.40 7.09
N ARG A 161 -4.07 -14.29 7.13
CA ARG A 161 -3.97 -15.64 6.57
C ARG A 161 -3.76 -15.62 5.05
N PHE A 162 -4.43 -14.70 4.33
CA PHE A 162 -4.23 -14.53 2.89
C PHE A 162 -2.80 -14.08 2.61
N PHE A 163 -2.30 -13.06 3.32
CA PHE A 163 -0.95 -12.53 3.18
C PHE A 163 0.10 -13.62 3.40
N LYS A 164 -0.02 -14.36 4.51
CA LYS A 164 0.85 -15.50 4.85
C LYS A 164 0.89 -16.56 3.75
N ARG A 165 -0.28 -16.90 3.17
CA ARG A 165 -0.35 -17.86 2.06
C ARG A 165 0.31 -17.35 0.79
N MET A 166 0.14 -16.08 0.47
CA MET A 166 0.77 -15.48 -0.71
C MET A 166 2.29 -15.42 -0.58
N ILE A 167 2.83 -15.18 0.62
CA ILE A 167 4.27 -15.27 0.88
C ILE A 167 4.77 -16.71 0.65
N GLY A 168 4.05 -17.69 1.16
CA GLY A 168 4.41 -19.10 0.97
C GLY A 168 4.26 -19.60 -0.48
N PHE A 169 3.44 -18.93 -1.29
CA PHE A 169 3.27 -19.23 -2.71
C PHE A 169 4.44 -18.68 -3.55
N ARG A 170 4.94 -17.47 -3.21
CA ARG A 170 6.11 -16.86 -3.83
C ARG A 170 7.39 -17.66 -3.57
#